data_01cfae5fe81ae9ce149e0eea32d727ad
#
_entry.id   01cfae5fe81ae9ce149e0eea32d727ad
#
_cell.length_a   1.000
_cell.length_b   1.000
_cell.length_c   1.000
_cell.angle_alpha   90.00
_cell.angle_beta   90.00
_cell.angle_gamma   90.00
#
_symmetry.space_group_name_H-M   'P 1'
#
loop_
_entity.id
_entity.type
_entity.pdbx_description
1 polymer ?
#
loop_
_entity_poly.entity_id
_entity_poly.type
_entity_poly.pdbx_seq_one_letter_code
_entity_poly.pdbx_strand_id
1 'polypeptide(L)'
;MLTNKGKNIMNSQLVDKFFEAMSNSDVDTAMSVLHDDCVNHDMGSGQVMRGIEENRADMENWTNTFSDMKVEPLNHVESGDTVVTEMKMTGVNTGDMEMPDGSKIPATGKRVEMQGCQVAQFQDGKMIKASQYYNMMTMMAQLGLMPE
;
A
#
# COMPACT_ATOMS: atom_id res chain seq x y z
N MET A 1 -22.61 15.64 -17.55
CA MET A 1 -21.93 15.77 -17.48
C MET A 1 -21.12 16.40 -17.29
N LEU A 2 -20.82 16.35 -17.33
CA LEU A 2 -19.93 16.74 -17.19
C LEU A 2 -19.45 17.43 -16.89
N THR A 3 -19.99 17.45 -17.61
CA THR A 3 -19.79 18.45 -17.01
C THR A 3 -18.65 18.75 -16.18
N ASN A 4 -18.42 18.27 -15.43
CA ASN A 4 -17.24 18.33 -14.65
C ASN A 4 -16.09 17.58 -15.25
N LYS A 5 -16.05 17.52 -16.55
CA LYS A 5 -15.02 16.73 -17.20
C LYS A 5 -13.62 17.22 -16.86
N GLY A 6 -13.43 18.52 -16.80
CA GLY A 6 -12.14 19.08 -16.43
C GLY A 6 -11.76 18.86 -14.98
N LYS A 7 -12.70 18.42 -14.16
CA LYS A 7 -12.47 18.15 -12.75
C LYS A 7 -12.41 16.68 -12.43
N ASN A 8 -12.73 15.83 -13.39
CA ASN A 8 -12.71 14.40 -13.17
C ASN A 8 -11.26 13.96 -13.00
N ILE A 9 -10.96 13.40 -11.86
CA ILE A 9 -9.68 12.79 -11.59
C ILE A 9 -9.78 11.34 -12.03
N MET A 10 -8.83 10.89 -12.85
CA MET A 10 -8.76 9.49 -13.22
C MET A 10 -8.44 8.66 -11.99
N ASN A 11 -8.95 7.44 -11.94
CA ASN A 11 -8.70 6.57 -10.81
C ASN A 11 -7.22 6.27 -10.63
N SER A 12 -6.45 6.20 -11.72
CA SER A 12 -5.01 6.04 -11.64
C SER A 12 -4.34 7.21 -10.91
N GLN A 13 -4.87 8.42 -11.04
CA GLN A 13 -4.35 9.58 -10.32
C GLN A 13 -4.63 9.47 -8.81
N LEU A 14 -5.73 8.84 -8.44
CA LEU A 14 -6.03 8.57 -7.04
C LEU A 14 -5.07 7.52 -6.45
N VAL A 15 -4.68 6.54 -7.26
CA VAL A 15 -3.65 5.58 -6.84
C VAL A 15 -2.32 6.32 -6.62
N ASP A 16 -1.94 7.22 -7.54
CA ASP A 16 -0.72 8.03 -7.38
C ASP A 16 -0.76 8.84 -6.09
N LYS A 17 -1.90 9.45 -5.81
CA LYS A 17 -2.09 10.24 -4.59
C LYS A 17 -1.91 9.38 -3.34
N PHE A 18 -2.47 8.17 -3.37
CA PHE A 18 -2.36 7.23 -2.26
C PHE A 18 -0.91 6.83 -2.03
N PHE A 19 -0.19 6.46 -3.08
CA PHE A 19 1.22 6.06 -2.98
C PHE A 19 2.12 7.21 -2.55
N GLU A 20 1.85 8.42 -3.05
CA GLU A 20 2.61 9.60 -2.63
C GLU A 20 2.39 9.90 -1.15
N ALA A 21 1.15 9.82 -0.69
CA ALA A 21 0.84 10.02 0.72
C ALA A 21 1.54 8.98 1.59
N MET A 22 1.54 7.73 1.17
CA MET A 22 2.23 6.65 1.88
C MET A 22 3.73 6.94 1.94
N SER A 23 4.33 7.39 0.84
CA SER A 23 5.75 7.72 0.77
C SER A 23 6.13 8.88 1.69
N ASN A 24 5.19 9.78 1.95
CA ASN A 24 5.41 10.92 2.84
C ASN A 24 4.95 10.65 4.28
N SER A 25 4.54 9.42 4.58
CA SER A 25 3.97 9.05 5.87
C SER A 25 2.75 9.91 6.24
N ASP A 26 2.03 10.38 5.22
CA ASP A 26 0.83 11.20 5.37
C ASP A 26 -0.40 10.28 5.38
N VAL A 27 -0.62 9.67 6.54
CA VAL A 27 -1.66 8.66 6.70
C VAL A 27 -3.05 9.26 6.46
N ASP A 28 -3.27 10.49 6.91
CA ASP A 28 -4.57 11.14 6.75
C ASP A 28 -4.94 11.34 5.28
N THR A 29 -4.01 11.81 4.47
CA THR A 29 -4.25 11.96 3.03
C THR A 29 -4.48 10.60 2.37
N ALA A 30 -3.70 9.58 2.75
CA ALA A 30 -3.90 8.24 2.22
C ALA A 30 -5.31 7.73 2.55
N MET A 31 -5.74 7.89 3.79
CA MET A 31 -7.08 7.44 4.18
C MET A 31 -8.18 8.20 3.44
N SER A 32 -7.94 9.45 3.07
CA SER A 32 -8.92 10.25 2.33
C SER A 32 -9.20 9.69 0.93
N VAL A 33 -8.32 8.87 0.39
CA VAL A 33 -8.51 8.22 -0.92
C VAL A 33 -9.40 6.98 -0.77
N LEU A 34 -9.50 6.42 0.42
CA LEU A 34 -10.24 5.18 0.67
C LEU A 34 -11.72 5.46 0.92
N HIS A 35 -12.56 4.57 0.39
CA HIS A 35 -13.98 4.51 0.75
C HIS A 35 -14.09 4.03 2.20
N ASP A 36 -15.12 4.48 2.91
CA ASP A 36 -15.34 4.07 4.31
C ASP A 36 -15.42 2.56 4.48
N ASP A 37 -15.91 1.87 3.46
CA ASP A 37 -16.05 0.41 3.45
C ASP A 37 -14.91 -0.29 2.74
N CYS A 38 -13.78 0.37 2.55
CA CYS A 38 -12.65 -0.20 1.80
C CYS A 38 -12.16 -1.50 2.43
N VAL A 39 -12.01 -2.53 1.60
CA VAL A 39 -11.40 -3.79 1.99
C VAL A 39 -10.09 -3.94 1.25
N ASN A 40 -9.02 -4.11 1.99
CA ASN A 40 -7.68 -4.23 1.45
C ASN A 40 -7.13 -5.61 1.79
N HIS A 41 -6.63 -6.31 0.78
CA HIS A 41 -6.03 -7.63 0.93
C HIS A 41 -4.52 -7.53 0.72
N ASP A 42 -3.77 -7.86 1.75
CA ASP A 42 -2.32 -8.01 1.62
C ASP A 42 -2.05 -9.47 1.25
N MET A 43 -1.76 -9.70 -0.02
CA MET A 43 -1.58 -11.06 -0.53
C MET A 43 -0.24 -11.66 -0.14
N GLY A 44 0.71 -10.83 0.32
CA GLY A 44 1.98 -11.33 0.82
C GLY A 44 1.86 -11.95 2.21
N SER A 45 1.08 -11.32 3.08
CA SER A 45 0.89 -11.79 4.46
C SER A 45 -0.42 -12.57 4.66
N GLY A 46 -1.36 -12.41 3.74
CA GLY A 46 -2.71 -12.97 3.88
C GLY A 46 -3.63 -12.13 4.74
N GLN A 47 -3.19 -10.97 5.20
CA GLN A 47 -3.97 -10.11 6.08
C GLN A 47 -5.04 -9.34 5.30
N VAL A 48 -6.21 -9.17 5.92
CA VAL A 48 -7.32 -8.41 5.34
C VAL A 48 -7.64 -7.27 6.28
N MET A 49 -7.65 -6.04 5.76
CA MET A 49 -8.00 -4.84 6.52
C MET A 49 -9.34 -4.31 6.02
N ARG A 50 -10.27 -4.11 6.94
CA ARG A 50 -11.63 -3.68 6.62
C ARG A 50 -11.93 -2.33 7.26
N GLY A 51 -12.36 -1.37 6.45
CA GLY A 51 -12.72 -0.04 6.91
C GLY A 51 -11.50 0.84 7.16
N ILE A 52 -11.76 2.07 7.54
CA ILE A 52 -10.70 3.08 7.69
C ILE A 52 -9.77 2.77 8.85
N GLU A 53 -10.30 2.33 9.97
CA GLU A 53 -9.46 2.11 11.16
C GLU A 53 -8.42 1.01 10.93
N GLU A 54 -8.83 -0.12 10.36
CA GLU A 54 -7.90 -1.23 10.12
C GLU A 54 -6.88 -0.87 9.05
N ASN A 55 -7.32 -0.17 7.99
CA ASN A 55 -6.41 0.29 6.96
C ASN A 55 -5.41 1.32 7.49
N ARG A 56 -5.87 2.20 8.36
CA ARG A 56 -4.97 3.18 9.00
C ARG A 56 -3.92 2.48 9.85
N ALA A 57 -4.34 1.52 10.67
CA ALA A 57 -3.42 0.78 11.53
C ALA A 57 -2.38 0.03 10.71
N ASP A 58 -2.79 -0.56 9.59
CA ASP A 58 -1.87 -1.26 8.70
C ASP A 58 -0.84 -0.30 8.09
N MET A 59 -1.30 0.84 7.59
CA MET A 59 -0.39 1.83 7.01
C MET A 59 0.58 2.39 8.05
N GLU A 60 0.10 2.65 9.25
CA GLU A 60 0.95 3.10 10.35
C GLU A 60 2.02 2.05 10.68
N ASN A 61 1.63 0.77 10.66
CA ASN A 61 2.59 -0.29 10.86
C ASN A 61 3.70 -0.27 9.79
N TRP A 62 3.31 -0.13 8.52
CA TRP A 62 4.29 -0.05 7.43
C TRP A 62 5.22 1.18 7.58
N THR A 63 4.65 2.36 7.84
CA THR A 63 5.43 3.58 7.96
C THR A 63 6.30 3.60 9.22
N ASN A 64 5.90 2.91 10.27
CA ASN A 64 6.71 2.77 11.48
C ASN A 64 7.82 1.73 11.31
N THR A 65 7.58 0.72 10.48
CA THR A 65 8.55 -0.34 10.22
C THR A 65 9.68 0.13 9.31
N PHE A 66 9.35 0.94 8.31
CA PHE A 66 10.31 1.40 7.31
C PHE A 66 10.43 2.91 7.30
N SER A 67 11.65 3.42 7.46
CA SER A 67 11.95 4.83 7.24
C SER A 67 12.34 5.05 5.78
N ASP A 68 12.25 6.29 5.31
CA ASP A 68 12.54 6.68 3.94
C ASP A 68 11.78 5.81 2.93
N MET A 69 10.58 5.39 3.31
CA MET A 69 9.77 4.54 2.46
C MET A 69 9.29 5.30 1.25
N LYS A 70 9.45 4.70 0.09
CA LYS A 70 8.88 5.19 -1.17
C LYS A 70 8.10 4.08 -1.83
N VAL A 71 6.91 4.42 -2.28
CA VAL A 71 6.09 3.54 -3.11
C VAL A 71 5.89 4.28 -4.43
N GLU A 72 6.49 3.75 -5.49
CA GLU A 72 6.50 4.39 -6.79
C GLU A 72 5.66 3.58 -7.78
N PRO A 73 4.67 4.20 -8.42
CA PRO A 73 3.97 3.52 -9.52
C PRO A 73 4.90 3.44 -10.73
N LEU A 74 5.01 2.26 -11.32
CA LEU A 74 5.83 2.01 -12.50
C LEU A 74 4.97 2.00 -13.76
N ASN A 75 3.74 1.51 -13.65
CA ASN A 75 2.84 1.35 -14.77
C ASN A 75 1.41 1.19 -14.27
N HIS A 76 0.46 1.84 -14.91
CA HIS A 76 -0.97 1.71 -14.64
C HIS A 76 -1.68 1.11 -15.84
N VAL A 77 -2.61 0.20 -15.58
CA VAL A 77 -3.60 -0.24 -16.55
C VAL A 77 -4.96 0.04 -15.93
N GLU A 78 -5.73 0.91 -16.56
CA GLU A 78 -7.05 1.30 -16.07
C GLU A 78 -8.13 0.81 -17.00
N SER A 79 -9.15 0.14 -16.47
CA SER A 79 -10.30 -0.31 -17.21
C SER A 79 -11.54 -0.20 -16.33
N GLY A 80 -12.49 0.65 -16.75
CA GLY A 80 -13.68 0.92 -15.94
C GLY A 80 -13.28 1.46 -14.57
N ASP A 81 -13.76 0.80 -13.54
CA ASP A 81 -13.49 1.22 -12.16
C ASP A 81 -12.28 0.50 -11.56
N THR A 82 -11.52 -0.22 -12.37
CA THR A 82 -10.38 -1.00 -11.90
C THR A 82 -9.07 -0.39 -12.40
N VAL A 83 -8.09 -0.27 -11.51
CA VAL A 83 -6.73 0.14 -11.85
C VAL A 83 -5.78 -0.94 -11.38
N VAL A 84 -4.96 -1.45 -12.30
CA VAL A 84 -3.86 -2.35 -11.97
C VAL A 84 -2.58 -1.53 -12.04
N THR A 85 -1.81 -1.54 -10.97
CA THR A 85 -0.58 -0.76 -10.88
C THR A 85 0.60 -1.66 -10.55
N GLU A 86 1.59 -1.67 -11.42
CA GLU A 86 2.89 -2.21 -11.05
C GLU A 86 3.64 -1.14 -10.28
N MET A 87 4.28 -1.52 -9.19
CA MET A 87 4.89 -0.56 -8.27
C MET A 87 6.20 -1.07 -7.72
N LYS A 88 7.02 -0.14 -7.25
CA LYS A 88 8.25 -0.45 -6.55
C LYS A 88 8.21 0.19 -5.18
N MET A 89 8.55 -0.59 -4.16
CA MET A 89 8.66 -0.10 -2.79
C MET A 89 10.10 -0.20 -2.33
N THR A 90 10.61 0.86 -1.74
CA THR A 90 11.93 0.90 -1.11
C THR A 90 11.79 1.48 0.29
N GLY A 91 12.72 1.11 1.17
CA GLY A 91 12.74 1.64 2.53
C GLY A 91 13.83 0.98 3.35
N VAL A 92 14.05 1.51 4.55
CA VAL A 92 15.02 0.97 5.50
C VAL A 92 14.27 0.50 6.73
N ASN A 93 14.53 -0.74 7.15
CA ASN A 93 13.83 -1.33 8.29
C ASN A 93 14.42 -0.82 9.60
N THR A 94 13.93 0.34 10.03
CA THR A 94 14.41 1.00 11.26
C THR A 94 13.47 0.80 12.45
N GLY A 95 12.27 0.29 12.23
CA GLY A 95 11.31 0.01 13.30
C GLY A 95 11.02 -1.48 13.39
N ASP A 96 10.51 -1.91 14.53
CA ASP A 96 10.08 -3.30 14.71
C ASP A 96 8.90 -3.60 13.80
N MET A 97 8.88 -4.80 13.24
CA MET A 97 7.80 -5.25 12.37
C MET A 97 6.78 -6.02 13.18
N GLU A 98 5.55 -5.54 13.17
CA GLU A 98 4.46 -6.25 13.81
C GLU A 98 3.84 -7.25 12.85
N MET A 99 3.76 -8.50 13.29
CA MET A 99 3.20 -9.59 12.48
C MET A 99 1.72 -9.75 12.76
N PRO A 100 0.96 -10.39 11.85
CA PRO A 100 -0.48 -10.57 12.02
C PRO A 100 -0.88 -11.27 13.32
N ASP A 101 -0.01 -12.12 13.88
CA ASP A 101 -0.28 -12.83 15.13
C ASP A 101 0.03 -11.99 16.38
N GLY A 102 0.42 -10.73 16.19
CA GLY A 102 0.76 -9.82 17.28
C GLY A 102 2.22 -9.88 17.73
N SER A 103 3.00 -10.81 17.19
CA SER A 103 4.43 -10.88 17.52
C SER A 103 5.18 -9.76 16.80
N LYS A 104 6.36 -9.43 17.27
CA LYS A 104 7.21 -8.40 16.68
C LYS A 104 8.55 -8.96 16.30
N ILE A 105 9.03 -8.56 15.13
CA ILE A 105 10.37 -8.87 14.67
C ILE A 105 11.19 -7.59 14.86
N PRO A 106 12.32 -7.65 15.60
CA PRO A 106 13.15 -6.46 15.80
C PRO A 106 13.68 -5.89 14.50
N ALA A 107 13.84 -4.57 14.46
CA ALA A 107 14.38 -3.86 13.31
C ALA A 107 15.76 -4.43 12.94
N THR A 108 15.98 -4.62 11.64
CA THR A 108 17.24 -5.16 11.11
C THR A 108 18.21 -4.09 10.66
N GLY A 109 17.73 -2.86 10.43
CA GLY A 109 18.51 -1.78 9.86
C GLY A 109 18.80 -1.94 8.37
N LYS A 110 18.23 -2.95 7.74
CA LYS A 110 18.51 -3.26 6.33
C LYS A 110 17.55 -2.58 5.39
N ARG A 111 18.03 -2.32 4.18
CA ARG A 111 17.23 -1.71 3.12
C ARG A 111 16.51 -2.80 2.33
N VAL A 112 15.28 -2.51 1.96
CA VAL A 112 14.50 -3.38 1.06
C VAL A 112 14.20 -2.64 -0.23
N GLU A 113 14.12 -3.41 -1.30
CA GLU A 113 13.65 -2.94 -2.60
C GLU A 113 12.83 -4.07 -3.21
N MET A 114 11.53 -3.81 -3.39
CA MET A 114 10.61 -4.82 -3.87
C MET A 114 9.76 -4.27 -4.98
N GLN A 115 9.33 -5.15 -5.87
CA GLN A 115 8.32 -4.82 -6.86
C GLN A 115 7.07 -5.63 -6.56
N GLY A 116 5.94 -5.07 -6.91
CA GLY A 116 4.66 -5.71 -6.68
C GLY A 116 3.60 -5.15 -7.60
N CYS A 117 2.38 -5.58 -7.35
CA CYS A 117 1.23 -5.19 -8.15
C CYS A 117 0.05 -4.94 -7.23
N GLN A 118 -0.65 -3.83 -7.45
CA GLN A 118 -1.91 -3.57 -6.76
C GLN A 118 -3.05 -3.62 -7.78
N VAL A 119 -4.12 -4.30 -7.40
CA VAL A 119 -5.37 -4.26 -8.14
C VAL A 119 -6.36 -3.48 -7.27
N ALA A 120 -6.80 -2.31 -7.74
CA ALA A 120 -7.68 -1.44 -6.99
C ALA A 120 -8.99 -1.23 -7.73
N GLN A 121 -10.10 -1.25 -7.00
CA GLN A 121 -11.42 -0.94 -7.52
C GLN A 121 -11.94 0.32 -6.86
N PHE A 122 -12.64 1.14 -7.62
CA PHE A 122 -13.11 2.45 -7.17
C PHE A 122 -14.64 2.50 -7.24
N GLN A 123 -15.21 3.22 -6.29
CA GLN A 123 -16.65 3.50 -6.23
C GLN A 123 -16.83 4.88 -5.63
N ASP A 124 -17.67 5.70 -6.27
CA ASP A 124 -17.96 7.07 -5.81
C ASP A 124 -16.69 7.91 -5.62
N GLY A 125 -15.72 7.72 -6.52
CA GLY A 125 -14.47 8.49 -6.49
C GLY A 125 -13.51 8.09 -5.39
N LYS A 126 -13.70 6.91 -4.79
CA LYS A 126 -12.83 6.41 -3.72
C LYS A 126 -12.50 4.94 -3.92
N MET A 127 -11.35 4.54 -3.40
CA MET A 127 -10.90 3.15 -3.48
C MET A 127 -11.72 2.32 -2.50
N ILE A 128 -12.52 1.37 -3.04
CA ILE A 128 -13.40 0.51 -2.25
C ILE A 128 -12.80 -0.86 -1.99
N LYS A 129 -11.90 -1.30 -2.86
CA LYS A 129 -11.24 -2.60 -2.71
C LYS A 129 -9.86 -2.53 -3.31
N ALA A 130 -8.91 -3.14 -2.65
CA ALA A 130 -7.54 -3.25 -3.16
C ALA A 130 -6.94 -4.60 -2.76
N SER A 131 -6.04 -5.10 -3.61
CA SER A 131 -5.25 -6.28 -3.31
C SER A 131 -3.82 -5.99 -3.72
N GLN A 132 -2.86 -6.22 -2.81
CA GLN A 132 -1.46 -6.06 -3.10
C GLN A 132 -0.81 -7.42 -3.21
N TYR A 133 -0.11 -7.61 -4.33
CA TYR A 133 0.61 -8.84 -4.64
C TYR A 133 2.10 -8.55 -4.64
N TYR A 134 2.84 -9.19 -3.76
CA TYR A 134 4.29 -9.04 -3.69
C TYR A 134 4.87 -10.31 -3.08
N ASN A 135 6.17 -10.47 -3.24
CA ASN A 135 6.84 -11.67 -2.75
C ASN A 135 7.39 -11.40 -1.34
N MET A 136 6.68 -11.89 -0.33
CA MET A 136 7.10 -11.75 1.06
C MET A 136 8.46 -12.39 1.31
N MET A 137 8.77 -13.50 0.61
CA MET A 137 10.06 -14.15 0.78
C MET A 137 11.21 -13.27 0.31
N THR A 138 11.01 -12.50 -0.76
CA THR A 138 12.02 -11.54 -1.21
C THR A 138 12.30 -10.51 -0.13
N MET A 139 11.26 -9.98 0.49
CA MET A 139 11.43 -9.03 1.58
C MET A 139 12.17 -9.65 2.76
N MET A 140 11.76 -10.85 3.17
CA MET A 140 12.38 -11.54 4.30
C MET A 140 13.85 -11.86 4.02
N ALA A 141 14.16 -12.24 2.78
CA ALA A 141 15.55 -12.51 2.39
C ALA A 141 16.40 -11.24 2.48
N GLN A 142 15.88 -10.11 1.98
CA GLN A 142 16.60 -8.85 2.02
C GLN A 142 16.82 -8.35 3.46
N LEU A 143 15.88 -8.66 4.34
CA LEU A 143 15.98 -8.31 5.76
C LEU A 143 16.88 -9.28 6.53
N GLY A 144 17.32 -10.37 5.91
CA GLY A 144 18.15 -11.38 6.59
C GLY A 144 17.34 -12.26 7.52
N LEU A 145 16.05 -12.40 7.28
CA LEU A 145 15.15 -13.15 8.16
C LEU A 145 14.72 -14.51 7.61
N MET A 146 15.31 -14.91 6.48
CA MET A 146 15.01 -16.23 5.90
C MET A 146 15.67 -17.33 6.75
N PRO A 147 14.97 -18.46 6.96
CA PRO A 147 15.58 -19.61 7.60
C PRO A 147 16.75 -20.15 6.76
N GLU A 148 17.78 -20.65 7.42
CA GLU A 148 18.90 -21.27 6.74
C GLU A 148 18.60 -22.71 6.38
#